data_b53758aeb6a31875a086df51c85b9a5f
#
_entry.id   b53758aeb6a31875a086df51c85b9a5f
#
_cell.length_a   1.000
_cell.length_b   1.000
_cell.length_c   1.000
_cell.angle_alpha   90.00
_cell.angle_beta   90.00
_cell.angle_gamma   90.00
#
_symmetry.space_group_name_H-M   'P 1'
#
loop_
_entity.id
_entity.type
_entity.pdbx_description
1 polymer ?
#
loop_
_entity_poly.entity_id
_entity_poly.type
_entity_poly.pdbx_seq_one_letter_code
_entity_poly.pdbx_strand_id
1 'polypeptide(L)'
;MQKNNQQQKQRRRNIRRKEKETDIVEGSKKGLRNRETNIISFVFIGLFAIMIVYLCVFNIKDAKDVINNPYNKRIDNQADKVVRGDIYASDGTVLATTDTADDGTETRVYPQKKLFGHVIGYNSKTKMGIESTENYYLLSETDNIFDQISNDLTGDKANGHNVYTTLDTTLQKAAYKALGSNKGAVIVMESSTGKILAMVSKPDFDPNLVDKDYDKWINYDSSESVLLNRAT
;
A
#
# COMPACT_ATOMS: atom_id res chain seq x y z
N MET A 1 -67.87 52.23 40.16
CA MET A 1 -66.46 52.25 39.68
C MET A 1 -65.58 51.07 40.21
N GLN A 2 -65.72 50.63 41.44
CA GLN A 2 -64.88 49.56 42.01
C GLN A 2 -64.95 48.12 41.36
N LYS A 3 -66.17 47.71 40.92
CA LYS A 3 -66.35 46.40 40.27
C LYS A 3 -65.58 46.25 38.96
N ASN A 4 -65.48 47.30 38.18
CA ASN A 4 -64.80 47.29 36.87
C ASN A 4 -63.27 47.16 37.02
N ASN A 5 -62.73 47.77 38.09
CA ASN A 5 -61.31 47.70 38.41
C ASN A 5 -60.88 46.28 38.88
N GLN A 6 -61.74 45.59 39.61
CA GLN A 6 -61.47 44.21 40.04
C GLN A 6 -61.53 43.22 38.87
N GLN A 7 -62.46 43.39 37.93
CA GLN A 7 -62.54 42.54 36.73
C GLN A 7 -61.31 42.74 35.81
N GLN A 8 -60.84 43.96 35.65
CA GLN A 8 -59.61 44.20 34.89
C GLN A 8 -58.36 43.61 35.56
N LYS A 9 -58.22 43.65 36.86
CA LYS A 9 -57.15 43.00 37.62
C LYS A 9 -57.18 41.47 37.48
N GLN A 10 -58.34 40.86 37.50
CA GLN A 10 -58.47 39.42 37.31
C GLN A 10 -58.18 39.00 35.88
N ARG A 11 -58.61 39.75 34.88
CA ARG A 11 -58.25 39.48 33.45
C ARG A 11 -56.75 39.56 33.23
N ARG A 12 -56.06 40.55 33.78
CA ARG A 12 -54.60 40.68 33.67
C ARG A 12 -53.85 39.57 34.39
N ARG A 13 -54.36 39.07 35.52
CA ARG A 13 -53.76 37.89 36.19
C ARG A 13 -53.94 36.61 35.41
N ASN A 14 -55.09 36.42 34.81
CA ASN A 14 -55.34 35.22 33.98
C ASN A 14 -54.54 35.22 32.67
N ILE A 15 -54.31 36.38 32.05
CA ILE A 15 -53.45 36.52 30.87
C ILE A 15 -52.00 36.19 31.25
N ARG A 16 -51.46 36.76 32.30
CA ARG A 16 -50.11 36.49 32.77
C ARG A 16 -49.90 35.01 33.18
N ARG A 17 -50.92 34.36 33.69
CA ARG A 17 -50.86 32.96 34.05
C ARG A 17 -50.81 32.05 32.80
N LYS A 18 -51.64 32.36 31.80
CA LYS A 18 -51.60 31.64 30.51
C LYS A 18 -50.27 31.87 29.76
N GLU A 19 -49.74 33.06 29.76
CA GLU A 19 -48.41 33.34 29.15
C GLU A 19 -47.29 32.54 29.85
N LYS A 20 -47.28 32.46 31.17
CA LYS A 20 -46.31 31.61 31.90
C LYS A 20 -46.47 30.12 31.63
N GLU A 21 -47.73 29.64 31.52
CA GLU A 21 -48.00 28.23 31.20
C GLU A 21 -47.53 27.90 29.78
N THR A 22 -47.72 28.81 28.80
CA THR A 22 -47.25 28.62 27.42
C THR A 22 -45.70 28.68 27.35
N ASP A 23 -45.04 29.56 28.06
CA ASP A 23 -43.57 29.66 28.10
C ASP A 23 -42.93 28.41 28.71
N ILE A 24 -43.56 27.83 29.76
CA ILE A 24 -43.09 26.59 30.39
C ILE A 24 -43.22 25.39 29.44
N VAL A 25 -44.34 25.29 28.73
CA VAL A 25 -44.61 24.21 27.78
C VAL A 25 -43.65 24.34 26.58
N GLU A 26 -43.41 25.52 26.08
CA GLU A 26 -42.50 25.78 24.97
C GLU A 26 -41.02 25.58 25.36
N GLY A 27 -40.61 25.94 26.55
CA GLY A 27 -39.30 25.68 27.12
C GLY A 27 -39.08 24.16 27.31
N SER A 28 -40.09 23.43 27.78
CA SER A 28 -40.04 21.96 27.92
C SER A 28 -39.90 21.24 26.57
N LYS A 29 -40.65 21.68 25.54
CA LYS A 29 -40.57 21.14 24.18
C LYS A 29 -39.18 21.43 23.53
N LYS A 30 -38.62 22.60 23.73
CA LYS A 30 -37.27 22.94 23.28
C LYS A 30 -36.20 22.06 23.94
N GLY A 31 -36.30 21.82 25.24
CA GLY A 31 -35.39 20.97 26.00
C GLY A 31 -35.39 19.53 25.53
N LEU A 32 -36.59 18.95 25.26
CA LEU A 32 -36.73 17.58 24.74
C LEU A 32 -36.13 17.47 23.32
N ARG A 33 -36.46 18.41 22.43
CA ARG A 33 -35.93 18.41 21.07
C ARG A 33 -34.40 18.56 21.03
N ASN A 34 -33.80 19.36 21.90
CA ASN A 34 -32.36 19.48 22.00
C ASN A 34 -31.70 18.18 22.49
N ARG A 35 -32.34 17.46 23.43
CA ARG A 35 -31.84 16.18 23.91
C ARG A 35 -31.85 15.12 22.83
N GLU A 36 -32.92 15.01 22.03
CA GLU A 36 -32.99 14.06 20.91
C GLU A 36 -31.96 14.39 19.84
N THR A 37 -31.81 15.67 19.47
CA THR A 37 -30.80 16.12 18.51
C THR A 37 -29.38 15.80 19.01
N ASN A 38 -29.10 16.02 20.30
CA ASN A 38 -27.81 15.71 20.89
C ASN A 38 -27.52 14.20 20.85
N ILE A 39 -28.51 13.36 21.17
CA ILE A 39 -28.33 11.88 21.10
C ILE A 39 -27.99 11.46 19.68
N ILE A 40 -28.74 11.96 18.69
CA ILE A 40 -28.47 11.67 17.28
C ILE A 40 -27.06 12.14 16.89
N SER A 41 -26.66 13.33 17.31
CA SER A 41 -25.32 13.87 17.05
C SER A 41 -24.22 12.99 17.64
N PHE A 42 -24.39 12.51 18.87
CA PHE A 42 -23.41 11.60 19.50
C PHE A 42 -23.37 10.24 18.81
N VAL A 43 -24.49 9.72 18.31
CA VAL A 43 -24.51 8.50 17.50
C VAL A 43 -23.72 8.69 16.21
N PHE A 44 -23.92 9.80 15.51
CA PHE A 44 -23.14 10.10 14.29
C PHE A 44 -21.65 10.26 14.59
N ILE A 45 -21.29 11.00 15.65
CA ILE A 45 -19.87 11.14 16.09
C ILE A 45 -19.27 9.76 16.37
N GLY A 46 -19.99 8.88 17.05
CA GLY A 46 -19.55 7.51 17.33
C GLY A 46 -19.33 6.69 16.05
N LEU A 47 -20.24 6.78 15.09
CA LEU A 47 -20.10 6.11 13.79
C LEU A 47 -18.87 6.62 13.01
N PHE A 48 -18.66 7.94 12.98
CA PHE A 48 -17.48 8.53 12.35
C PHE A 48 -16.18 8.11 13.05
N ALA A 49 -16.17 8.07 14.37
CA ALA A 49 -15.01 7.61 15.13
C ALA A 49 -14.68 6.15 14.81
N ILE A 50 -15.67 5.25 14.76
CA ILE A 50 -15.49 3.85 14.36
C ILE A 50 -14.94 3.77 12.92
N MET A 51 -15.47 4.56 11.99
CA MET A 51 -15.00 4.59 10.61
C MET A 51 -13.54 5.04 10.52
N ILE A 52 -13.15 6.09 11.27
CA ILE A 52 -11.76 6.59 11.31
C ILE A 52 -10.83 5.50 11.85
N VAL A 53 -11.21 4.86 12.97
CA VAL A 53 -10.41 3.77 13.54
C VAL A 53 -10.25 2.62 12.55
N TYR A 54 -11.33 2.22 11.88
CA TYR A 54 -11.29 1.19 10.85
C TYR A 54 -10.33 1.56 9.70
N LEU A 55 -10.42 2.79 9.18
CA LEU A 55 -9.53 3.27 8.13
C LEU A 55 -8.06 3.30 8.57
N CYS A 56 -7.78 3.70 9.81
CA CYS A 56 -6.42 3.66 10.35
C CYS A 56 -5.89 2.22 10.43
N VAL A 57 -6.68 1.29 10.94
CA VAL A 57 -6.30 -0.13 11.03
C VAL A 57 -6.08 -0.73 9.64
N PHE A 58 -6.98 -0.44 8.70
CA PHE A 58 -6.86 -0.88 7.31
C PHE A 58 -5.56 -0.36 6.66
N ASN A 59 -5.26 0.94 6.82
CA ASN A 59 -4.03 1.51 6.26
C ASN A 59 -2.76 0.88 6.83
N ILE A 60 -2.77 0.48 8.12
CA ILE A 60 -1.58 -0.09 8.75
C ILE A 60 -1.41 -1.58 8.40
N LYS A 61 -2.50 -2.35 8.33
CA LYS A 61 -2.45 -3.80 8.19
C LYS A 61 -2.65 -4.29 6.76
N ASP A 62 -3.67 -3.78 6.09
CA ASP A 62 -4.18 -4.41 4.86
C ASP A 62 -3.83 -3.62 3.60
N ALA A 63 -3.49 -2.33 3.72
CA ALA A 63 -3.26 -1.47 2.56
C ALA A 63 -2.10 -1.96 1.67
N LYS A 64 -1.01 -2.46 2.28
CA LYS A 64 0.14 -2.99 1.52
C LYS A 64 -0.25 -4.21 0.68
N ASP A 65 -1.02 -5.13 1.24
CA ASP A 65 -1.44 -6.35 0.55
C ASP A 65 -2.40 -6.04 -0.60
N VAL A 66 -3.30 -5.06 -0.39
CA VAL A 66 -4.22 -4.60 -1.44
C VAL A 66 -3.49 -3.85 -2.55
N ILE A 67 -2.56 -2.97 -2.19
CA ILE A 67 -1.77 -2.18 -3.15
C ILE A 67 -0.87 -3.10 -3.98
N ASN A 68 -0.12 -4.00 -3.34
CA ASN A 68 0.82 -4.89 -4.03
C ASN A 68 0.17 -6.16 -4.61
N ASN A 69 -1.15 -6.25 -4.60
CA ASN A 69 -1.85 -7.39 -5.19
C ASN A 69 -1.52 -7.49 -6.69
N PRO A 70 -1.04 -8.65 -7.19
CA PRO A 70 -0.68 -8.85 -8.59
C PRO A 70 -1.82 -8.58 -9.59
N TYR A 71 -3.07 -8.61 -9.12
CA TYR A 71 -4.26 -8.29 -9.92
C TYR A 71 -4.65 -6.81 -9.90
N ASN A 72 -3.88 -5.95 -9.20
CA ASN A 72 -4.14 -4.51 -9.13
C ASN A 72 -3.63 -3.79 -10.38
N LYS A 73 -4.44 -3.77 -11.43
CA LYS A 73 -4.11 -3.11 -12.71
C LYS A 73 -3.90 -1.58 -12.62
N ARG A 74 -4.26 -0.95 -11.49
CA ARG A 74 -4.02 0.49 -11.32
C ARG A 74 -2.54 0.83 -11.29
N ILE A 75 -1.72 -0.05 -10.72
CA ILE A 75 -0.27 0.13 -10.64
C ILE A 75 0.36 -0.09 -12.02
N ASP A 76 -0.14 -1.05 -12.79
CA ASP A 76 0.36 -1.31 -14.14
C ASP A 76 0.14 -0.10 -15.07
N ASN A 77 -0.95 0.65 -14.87
CA ASN A 77 -1.20 1.90 -15.61
C ASN A 77 -0.22 3.04 -15.24
N GLN A 78 0.49 2.94 -14.10
CA GLN A 78 1.57 3.88 -13.75
C GLN A 78 2.87 3.53 -14.48
N ALA A 79 3.07 2.30 -14.89
CA ALA A 79 4.25 1.88 -15.67
C ALA A 79 4.39 2.63 -16.99
N ASP A 80 3.27 3.14 -17.55
CA ASP A 80 3.30 3.98 -18.75
C ASP A 80 3.88 5.39 -18.49
N LYS A 81 3.87 5.85 -17.24
CA LYS A 81 4.27 7.20 -16.84
C LYS A 81 5.57 7.25 -16.03
N VAL A 82 5.98 6.13 -15.46
CA VAL A 82 7.10 6.05 -14.53
C VAL A 82 8.08 4.99 -14.98
N VAL A 83 9.36 5.37 -15.16
CA VAL A 83 10.46 4.42 -15.34
C VAL A 83 10.66 3.67 -14.03
N ARG A 84 10.54 2.35 -14.07
CA ARG A 84 10.63 1.51 -12.87
C ARG A 84 11.98 1.65 -12.19
N GLY A 85 11.98 1.95 -10.87
CA GLY A 85 13.18 2.15 -10.06
C GLY A 85 14.05 0.90 -9.94
N ASP A 86 15.28 1.09 -9.53
CA ASP A 86 16.31 0.04 -9.41
C ASP A 86 16.22 -0.70 -8.09
N ILE A 87 16.74 -1.94 -8.07
CA ILE A 87 16.89 -2.74 -6.85
C ILE A 87 18.39 -2.96 -6.61
N TYR A 88 18.84 -2.64 -5.41
CA TYR A 88 20.25 -2.72 -5.01
C TYR A 88 20.47 -3.73 -3.87
N ALA A 89 21.60 -4.40 -3.89
CA ALA A 89 22.15 -5.13 -2.74
C ALA A 89 22.69 -4.14 -1.68
N SER A 90 23.03 -4.64 -0.51
CA SER A 90 23.57 -3.85 0.60
C SER A 90 24.93 -3.19 0.29
N ASP A 91 25.67 -3.76 -0.65
CA ASP A 91 26.97 -3.26 -1.13
C ASP A 91 26.83 -2.29 -2.34
N GLY A 92 25.61 -1.92 -2.72
CA GLY A 92 25.35 -1.06 -3.88
C GLY A 92 25.34 -1.78 -5.23
N THR A 93 25.55 -3.09 -5.26
CA THR A 93 25.47 -3.86 -6.51
C THR A 93 24.04 -3.82 -7.07
N VAL A 94 23.89 -3.51 -8.35
CA VAL A 94 22.62 -3.50 -9.05
C VAL A 94 22.11 -4.95 -9.21
N LEU A 95 20.90 -5.20 -8.70
CA LEU A 95 20.21 -6.50 -8.79
C LEU A 95 19.13 -6.50 -9.86
N ALA A 96 18.46 -5.36 -10.05
CA ALA A 96 17.53 -5.13 -11.15
C ALA A 96 17.57 -3.66 -11.55
N THR A 97 17.53 -3.36 -12.86
CA THR A 97 17.50 -2.01 -13.42
C THR A 97 16.58 -1.97 -14.64
N THR A 98 16.22 -0.78 -15.08
CA THR A 98 15.44 -0.58 -16.31
C THR A 98 16.31 0.14 -17.33
N ASP A 99 16.61 -0.54 -18.43
CA ASP A 99 17.29 0.07 -19.57
C ASP A 99 16.25 0.67 -20.52
N THR A 100 16.43 1.94 -20.87
CA THR A 100 15.56 2.65 -21.82
C THR A 100 16.34 2.83 -23.12
N ALA A 101 15.83 2.27 -24.21
CA ALA A 101 16.40 2.42 -25.54
C ALA A 101 16.08 3.80 -26.13
N ASP A 102 16.78 4.18 -27.22
CA ASP A 102 16.59 5.48 -27.92
C ASP A 102 15.18 5.70 -28.46
N ASP A 103 14.43 4.61 -28.70
CA ASP A 103 13.03 4.63 -29.13
C ASP A 103 12.02 4.74 -27.97
N GLY A 104 12.51 4.85 -26.73
CA GLY A 104 11.69 4.90 -25.52
C GLY A 104 11.22 3.54 -25.02
N THR A 105 11.65 2.44 -25.65
CA THR A 105 11.34 1.08 -25.18
C THR A 105 12.09 0.78 -23.89
N GLU A 106 11.35 0.39 -22.84
CA GLU A 106 11.90 0.02 -21.55
C GLU A 106 12.06 -1.50 -21.44
N THR A 107 13.23 -1.92 -21.00
CA THR A 107 13.54 -3.33 -20.76
C THR A 107 14.05 -3.51 -19.34
N ARG A 108 13.38 -4.38 -18.56
CA ARG A 108 13.84 -4.74 -17.22
C ARG A 108 15.00 -5.72 -17.30
N VAL A 109 16.14 -5.40 -16.67
CA VAL A 109 17.37 -6.16 -16.74
C VAL A 109 17.81 -6.61 -15.34
N TYR A 110 18.22 -7.87 -15.24
CA TYR A 110 18.71 -8.50 -14.01
C TYR A 110 20.17 -8.89 -14.19
N PRO A 111 21.15 -8.02 -13.84
CA PRO A 111 22.57 -8.24 -14.13
C PRO A 111 23.13 -9.49 -13.46
N GLN A 112 22.61 -9.85 -12.28
CA GLN A 112 23.06 -11.01 -11.50
C GLN A 112 22.39 -12.34 -11.91
N LYS A 113 21.46 -12.30 -12.87
CA LYS A 113 20.81 -13.47 -13.47
C LYS A 113 20.29 -14.46 -12.41
N LYS A 114 20.62 -15.75 -12.56
CA LYS A 114 20.16 -16.84 -11.69
C LYS A 114 20.51 -16.68 -10.21
N LEU A 115 21.60 -15.93 -9.91
CA LEU A 115 22.13 -15.83 -8.55
C LEU A 115 21.12 -15.28 -7.56
N PHE A 116 20.28 -14.32 -8.00
CA PHE A 116 19.26 -13.68 -7.20
C PHE A 116 17.84 -13.94 -7.71
N GLY A 117 17.66 -14.80 -8.70
CA GLY A 117 16.42 -14.97 -9.43
C GLY A 117 15.20 -15.21 -8.55
N HIS A 118 15.29 -16.05 -7.52
CA HIS A 118 14.16 -16.33 -6.63
C HIS A 118 13.84 -15.21 -5.65
N VAL A 119 14.85 -14.49 -5.12
CA VAL A 119 14.62 -13.46 -4.12
C VAL A 119 14.20 -12.14 -4.77
N ILE A 120 14.86 -11.75 -5.86
CA ILE A 120 14.48 -10.54 -6.61
C ILE A 120 13.20 -10.81 -7.40
N GLY A 121 13.11 -12.01 -7.99
CA GLY A 121 11.99 -12.35 -8.83
C GLY A 121 12.11 -11.76 -10.24
N TYR A 122 10.98 -11.43 -10.82
CA TYR A 122 10.87 -10.85 -12.16
C TYR A 122 9.63 -9.95 -12.26
N ASN A 123 9.65 -9.04 -13.22
CA ASN A 123 8.53 -8.20 -13.63
C ASN A 123 8.23 -8.46 -15.12
N SER A 124 7.16 -9.23 -15.38
CA SER A 124 6.67 -9.58 -16.70
C SER A 124 5.14 -9.63 -16.66
N LYS A 125 4.49 -10.49 -17.43
CA LYS A 125 3.03 -10.76 -17.38
C LYS A 125 2.54 -11.12 -15.97
N THR A 126 3.41 -11.77 -15.19
CA THR A 126 3.26 -12.01 -13.76
C THR A 126 4.45 -11.39 -13.03
N LYS A 127 4.35 -11.24 -11.71
CA LYS A 127 5.42 -10.68 -10.88
C LYS A 127 5.72 -11.64 -9.73
N MET A 128 6.99 -11.70 -9.31
CA MET A 128 7.44 -12.57 -8.23
C MET A 128 8.53 -11.88 -7.41
N GLY A 129 8.74 -12.34 -6.16
CA GLY A 129 9.80 -11.85 -5.29
C GLY A 129 9.68 -10.37 -4.93
N ILE A 130 10.81 -9.69 -4.74
CA ILE A 130 10.86 -8.25 -4.40
C ILE A 130 10.23 -7.40 -5.49
N GLU A 131 10.33 -7.80 -6.75
CA GLU A 131 9.62 -7.13 -7.86
C GLU A 131 8.10 -7.08 -7.66
N SER A 132 7.52 -8.08 -7.02
CA SER A 132 6.10 -8.12 -6.70
C SER A 132 5.78 -7.37 -5.40
N THR A 133 6.53 -7.61 -4.33
CA THR A 133 6.25 -7.05 -3.01
C THR A 133 6.48 -5.54 -2.93
N GLU A 134 7.47 -5.03 -3.68
CA GLU A 134 7.81 -3.62 -3.73
C GLU A 134 7.34 -2.93 -5.03
N ASN A 135 6.42 -3.57 -5.76
CA ASN A 135 5.93 -3.07 -7.05
C ASN A 135 5.40 -1.63 -6.98
N TYR A 136 4.72 -1.29 -5.90
CA TYR A 136 4.21 0.06 -5.67
C TYR A 136 5.33 1.09 -5.55
N TYR A 137 6.36 0.81 -4.74
CA TYR A 137 7.50 1.73 -4.56
C TYR A 137 8.30 1.90 -5.84
N LEU A 138 8.56 0.81 -6.55
CA LEU A 138 9.29 0.82 -7.81
C LEU A 138 8.59 1.63 -8.91
N LEU A 139 7.27 1.83 -8.81
CA LEU A 139 6.46 2.61 -9.75
C LEU A 139 5.90 3.91 -9.15
N SER A 140 6.22 4.24 -7.90
CA SER A 140 5.85 5.52 -7.30
C SER A 140 6.85 6.59 -7.70
N GLU A 141 6.35 7.74 -8.15
CA GLU A 141 7.18 8.89 -8.49
C GLU A 141 7.98 9.38 -7.28
N THR A 142 9.23 9.75 -7.53
CA THR A 142 10.09 10.37 -6.51
C THR A 142 9.46 11.69 -6.07
N ASP A 143 9.40 11.95 -4.76
CA ASP A 143 8.67 13.06 -4.11
C ASP A 143 9.14 14.50 -4.45
N ASN A 144 9.94 14.68 -5.50
CA ASN A 144 10.41 16.00 -5.89
C ASN A 144 9.40 16.69 -6.81
N ILE A 145 8.61 17.61 -6.26
CA ILE A 145 7.58 18.37 -6.97
C ILE A 145 8.16 19.12 -8.19
N PHE A 146 9.42 19.56 -8.12
CA PHE A 146 10.05 20.26 -9.22
C PHE A 146 10.33 19.33 -10.41
N ASP A 147 10.75 18.09 -10.14
CA ASP A 147 10.97 17.09 -11.17
C ASP A 147 9.63 16.66 -11.81
N GLN A 148 8.56 16.53 -11.03
CA GLN A 148 7.21 16.25 -11.54
C GLN A 148 6.73 17.33 -12.50
N ILE A 149 6.87 18.61 -12.12
CA ILE A 149 6.48 19.74 -13.00
C ILE A 149 7.34 19.78 -14.26
N SER A 150 8.64 19.49 -14.17
CA SER A 150 9.54 19.42 -15.31
C SER A 150 9.13 18.31 -16.27
N ASN A 151 8.90 17.12 -15.75
CA ASN A 151 8.50 15.94 -16.53
C ASN A 151 7.14 16.14 -17.21
N ASP A 152 6.18 16.77 -16.52
CA ASP A 152 4.88 17.14 -17.11
C ASP A 152 5.01 18.14 -18.26
N LEU A 153 6.01 19.02 -18.23
CA LEU A 153 6.26 20.02 -19.28
C LEU A 153 7.04 19.45 -20.47
N THR A 154 8.00 18.53 -20.22
CA THR A 154 8.85 17.93 -21.25
C THR A 154 8.21 16.67 -21.85
N GLY A 155 7.25 16.07 -21.17
CA GLY A 155 6.66 14.79 -21.56
C GLY A 155 7.56 13.59 -21.22
N ASP A 156 8.60 13.80 -20.40
CA ASP A 156 9.49 12.74 -19.95
C ASP A 156 8.80 11.92 -18.85
N LYS A 157 9.14 10.63 -18.75
CA LYS A 157 8.66 9.79 -17.67
C LYS A 157 9.35 10.15 -16.35
N ALA A 158 8.60 10.12 -15.27
CA ALA A 158 9.16 10.21 -13.91
C ALA A 158 9.99 8.96 -13.58
N ASN A 159 10.92 9.09 -12.62
CA ASN A 159 11.67 7.93 -12.11
C ASN A 159 10.98 7.39 -10.85
N GLY A 160 10.82 6.07 -10.78
CA GLY A 160 10.35 5.37 -9.60
C GLY A 160 11.38 5.33 -8.49
N HIS A 161 10.92 5.02 -7.26
CA HIS A 161 11.82 4.88 -6.11
C HIS A 161 12.70 3.65 -6.22
N ASN A 162 13.94 3.78 -5.79
CA ASN A 162 14.89 2.67 -5.70
C ASN A 162 14.68 1.88 -4.41
N VAL A 163 14.85 0.55 -4.50
CA VAL A 163 14.76 -0.37 -3.36
C VAL A 163 16.15 -0.85 -2.97
N TYR A 164 16.51 -0.65 -1.71
CA TYR A 164 17.77 -1.12 -1.14
C TYR A 164 17.51 -2.33 -0.24
N THR A 165 18.10 -3.47 -0.59
CA THR A 165 17.94 -4.72 0.15
C THR A 165 19.05 -4.92 1.18
N THR A 166 18.85 -5.86 2.09
CA THR A 166 19.88 -6.31 3.04
C THR A 166 20.75 -7.42 2.49
N LEU A 167 20.56 -7.81 1.23
CA LEU A 167 21.28 -8.92 0.60
C LEU A 167 22.75 -8.55 0.38
N ASP A 168 23.63 -9.46 0.75
CA ASP A 168 25.08 -9.36 0.54
C ASP A 168 25.49 -10.24 -0.63
N THR A 169 26.14 -9.65 -1.64
CA THR A 169 26.51 -10.38 -2.87
C THR A 169 27.55 -11.45 -2.62
N THR A 170 28.44 -11.27 -1.64
CA THR A 170 29.46 -12.25 -1.29
C THR A 170 28.85 -13.46 -0.60
N LEU A 171 27.99 -13.25 0.38
CA LEU A 171 27.27 -14.30 1.07
C LEU A 171 26.33 -15.06 0.12
N GLN A 172 25.63 -14.34 -0.78
CA GLN A 172 24.78 -14.95 -1.79
C GLN A 172 25.56 -15.88 -2.70
N LYS A 173 26.74 -15.45 -3.22
CA LYS A 173 27.62 -16.27 -4.04
C LYS A 173 28.13 -17.49 -3.28
N ALA A 174 28.49 -17.33 -2.01
CA ALA A 174 28.97 -18.43 -1.16
C ALA A 174 27.85 -19.46 -0.92
N ALA A 175 26.64 -19.01 -0.57
CA ALA A 175 25.46 -19.85 -0.37
C ALA A 175 25.07 -20.58 -1.66
N TYR A 176 25.07 -19.87 -2.79
CA TYR A 176 24.78 -20.46 -4.11
C TYR A 176 25.76 -21.58 -4.50
N LYS A 177 27.06 -21.33 -4.25
CA LYS A 177 28.13 -22.31 -4.48
C LYS A 177 28.01 -23.52 -3.53
N ALA A 178 27.71 -23.25 -2.24
CA ALA A 178 27.55 -24.30 -1.23
C ALA A 178 26.38 -25.26 -1.55
N LEU A 179 25.25 -24.75 -2.06
CA LEU A 179 24.11 -25.57 -2.48
C LEU A 179 24.46 -26.41 -3.71
N GLY A 180 25.39 -25.97 -4.56
CA GLY A 180 25.86 -26.72 -5.74
C GLY A 180 24.71 -27.07 -6.70
N SER A 181 24.61 -28.33 -7.06
CA SER A 181 23.55 -28.87 -7.92
C SER A 181 22.36 -29.45 -7.14
N ASN A 182 22.41 -29.40 -5.81
CA ASN A 182 21.33 -29.95 -4.98
C ASN A 182 20.05 -29.12 -5.09
N LYS A 183 18.89 -29.79 -5.07
CA LYS A 183 17.60 -29.12 -4.91
C LYS A 183 17.39 -28.75 -3.45
N GLY A 184 16.90 -27.53 -3.20
CA GLY A 184 16.64 -27.04 -1.85
C GLY A 184 16.86 -25.54 -1.74
N ALA A 185 17.00 -25.07 -0.52
CA ALA A 185 17.24 -23.67 -0.23
C ALA A 185 18.34 -23.47 0.82
N VAL A 186 19.00 -22.30 0.75
CA VAL A 186 19.93 -21.80 1.77
C VAL A 186 19.50 -20.39 2.12
N ILE A 187 19.31 -20.11 3.43
CA ILE A 187 19.03 -18.79 3.96
C ILE A 187 20.17 -18.43 4.93
N VAL A 188 20.71 -17.23 4.78
CA VAL A 188 21.66 -16.64 5.72
C VAL A 188 21.01 -15.43 6.35
N MET A 189 20.87 -15.42 7.66
CA MET A 189 20.18 -14.39 8.42
C MET A 189 21.06 -13.88 9.56
N GLU A 190 21.04 -12.57 9.78
CA GLU A 190 21.63 -11.96 10.96
C GLU A 190 20.74 -12.22 12.18
N SER A 191 21.24 -12.96 13.15
CA SER A 191 20.45 -13.42 14.31
C SER A 191 20.00 -12.29 15.24
N SER A 192 20.73 -11.18 15.27
CA SER A 192 20.44 -10.02 16.13
C SER A 192 19.31 -9.14 15.61
N THR A 193 19.12 -9.07 14.30
CA THR A 193 18.19 -8.14 13.63
C THR A 193 17.11 -8.84 12.82
N GLY A 194 17.30 -10.12 12.47
CA GLY A 194 16.45 -10.85 11.56
C GLY A 194 16.63 -10.50 10.08
N LYS A 195 17.64 -9.69 9.73
CA LYS A 195 17.92 -9.32 8.33
C LYS A 195 18.33 -10.54 7.53
N ILE A 196 17.71 -10.74 6.38
CA ILE A 196 18.13 -11.76 5.41
C ILE A 196 19.31 -11.21 4.61
N LEU A 197 20.45 -11.87 4.74
CA LEU A 197 21.69 -11.49 4.05
C LEU A 197 21.92 -12.29 2.76
N ALA A 198 21.39 -13.52 2.68
CA ALA A 198 21.38 -14.30 1.47
C ALA A 198 20.19 -15.26 1.46
N MET A 199 19.62 -15.48 0.29
CA MET A 199 18.53 -16.42 0.07
C MET A 199 18.70 -17.06 -1.31
N VAL A 200 18.96 -18.36 -1.33
CA VAL A 200 19.16 -19.17 -2.53
C VAL A 200 18.12 -20.26 -2.57
N SER A 201 17.52 -20.48 -3.73
CA SER A 201 16.64 -21.62 -3.99
C SER A 201 17.03 -22.28 -5.30
N LYS A 202 16.97 -23.63 -5.35
CA LYS A 202 17.24 -24.43 -6.56
C LYS A 202 16.21 -25.54 -6.74
N PRO A 203 15.81 -25.87 -7.97
CA PRO A 203 16.30 -25.34 -9.28
C PRO A 203 16.09 -23.84 -9.40
N ASP A 204 16.99 -23.18 -10.13
CA ASP A 204 16.99 -21.73 -10.35
C ASP A 204 16.58 -21.38 -11.80
N PHE A 205 16.33 -20.11 -12.01
CA PHE A 205 16.00 -19.54 -13.32
C PHE A 205 16.69 -18.19 -13.52
N ASP A 206 16.86 -17.79 -14.77
CA ASP A 206 17.31 -16.44 -15.14
C ASP A 206 16.09 -15.55 -15.36
N PRO A 207 15.87 -14.50 -14.53
CA PRO A 207 14.74 -13.60 -14.68
C PRO A 207 14.66 -12.92 -16.06
N ASN A 208 15.80 -12.72 -16.72
CA ASN A 208 15.84 -12.13 -18.07
C ASN A 208 15.21 -13.03 -19.14
N LEU A 209 14.99 -14.31 -18.85
CA LEU A 209 14.43 -15.28 -19.80
C LEU A 209 12.96 -15.59 -19.55
N VAL A 210 12.32 -14.93 -18.58
CA VAL A 210 10.93 -15.23 -18.17
C VAL A 210 9.97 -15.10 -19.33
N ASP A 211 10.04 -14.04 -20.11
CA ASP A 211 9.11 -13.84 -21.22
C ASP A 211 9.18 -14.93 -22.28
N LYS A 212 10.36 -15.54 -22.44
CA LYS A 212 10.62 -16.61 -23.41
C LYS A 212 10.31 -17.99 -22.87
N ASP A 213 10.69 -18.27 -21.62
CA ASP A 213 10.72 -19.63 -21.07
C ASP A 213 9.60 -19.88 -20.04
N TYR A 214 8.73 -18.90 -19.75
CA TYR A 214 7.67 -19.01 -18.73
C TYR A 214 6.77 -20.22 -18.93
N ASP A 215 6.24 -20.40 -20.13
CA ASP A 215 5.34 -21.53 -20.44
C ASP A 215 6.02 -22.88 -20.26
N LYS A 216 7.32 -22.95 -20.51
CA LYS A 216 8.13 -24.13 -20.26
C LYS A 216 8.28 -24.38 -18.77
N TRP A 217 8.50 -23.35 -17.97
CA TRP A 217 8.72 -23.50 -16.53
C TRP A 217 7.45 -23.85 -15.74
N ILE A 218 6.28 -23.35 -16.15
CA ILE A 218 5.00 -23.68 -15.49
C ILE A 218 4.50 -25.09 -15.85
N ASN A 219 4.89 -25.63 -17.03
CA ASN A 219 4.51 -26.94 -17.48
C ASN A 219 5.51 -28.06 -17.07
N TYR A 220 6.54 -27.69 -16.29
CA TYR A 220 7.48 -28.64 -15.74
C TYR A 220 6.80 -29.57 -14.74
N ASP A 221 7.27 -30.82 -14.64
CA ASP A 221 6.85 -31.75 -13.59
C ASP A 221 6.96 -31.09 -12.23
N SER A 222 5.97 -31.27 -11.38
CA SER A 222 5.86 -30.61 -10.04
C SER A 222 7.11 -30.85 -9.16
N SER A 223 7.87 -31.93 -9.40
CA SER A 223 9.15 -32.21 -8.74
C SER A 223 10.27 -31.23 -9.12
N GLU A 224 10.17 -30.60 -10.30
CA GLU A 224 11.17 -29.70 -10.85
C GLU A 224 10.80 -28.22 -10.69
N SER A 225 9.59 -27.88 -10.20
CA SER A 225 9.04 -26.52 -10.09
C SER A 225 10.10 -25.42 -9.96
N VAL A 226 10.56 -24.92 -11.12
CA VAL A 226 11.69 -24.00 -11.24
C VAL A 226 11.35 -22.65 -10.61
N LEU A 227 10.10 -22.21 -10.71
CA LEU A 227 9.63 -20.94 -10.16
C LEU A 227 9.33 -21.00 -8.66
N LEU A 228 9.32 -22.18 -8.04
CA LEU A 228 9.04 -22.33 -6.61
C LEU A 228 10.24 -21.86 -5.78
N ASN A 229 10.05 -20.81 -4.99
CA ASN A 229 11.02 -20.46 -3.97
C ASN A 229 10.89 -21.42 -2.78
N ARG A 230 11.88 -22.29 -2.59
CA ARG A 230 11.90 -23.29 -1.51
C ARG A 230 12.37 -22.73 -0.17
N ALA A 231 12.67 -21.44 -0.11
CA ALA A 231 13.09 -20.73 1.09
C ALA A 231 11.91 -20.04 1.82
N THR A 232 10.74 -19.94 1.16
CA THR A 232 9.53 -19.27 1.69
C THR A 232 8.32 -20.17 1.62
#